data_65dfffa30603e56a9dbe12c149f2175d
#
_entry.id   65dfffa30603e56a9dbe12c149f2175d
#
_cell.length_a   1.000
_cell.length_b   1.000
_cell.length_c   1.000
_cell.angle_alpha   90.00
_cell.angle_beta   90.00
_cell.angle_gamma   90.00
#
_symmetry.space_group_name_H-M   'P 1'
#
loop_
_entity.id
_entity.type
_entity.pdbx_description
1 polymer ?
#
loop_
_entity_poly.entity_id
_entity_poly.type
_entity_poly.pdbx_seq_one_letter_code
_entity_poly.pdbx_strand_id
1 'polypeptide(L)'
;MFSTRKSLGYFVAGLSITINIILFAGKYWVGITFHSIAIQADAWHSLSDTLTSIIVILGFWISAKPPDKQHPFGHGRAEEIGTLIIGTLLAVVSFTFFTRAIERLLQGESTTFGDIAIIVLLFSVIIKEALAQYALRIGKKINSSSLIADGWHHRSDAITSGLIALGALIGTRYWWIDGVMALGVSLLLGYITFNILKKSIESMLGEAPDRNLDKKIKDIITHNFPQVSNVHHLRVHRYGDHVEVTLHIMLPAHMNLDEAHHIAVSIEDELRTKCQIEPTVHIDPLP
;
A
#
# COMPACT_ATOMS: atom_id res chain seq x y z
N MET A 1 -24.27 -2.43 -15.56
CA MET A 1 -23.48 -1.27 -15.13
C MET A 1 -22.30 -1.62 -14.23
N PHE A 2 -22.41 -2.50 -13.24
CA PHE A 2 -21.30 -2.97 -12.37
C PHE A 2 -20.19 -3.73 -13.10
N SER A 3 -20.52 -4.55 -14.09
CA SER A 3 -19.54 -5.31 -14.91
C SER A 3 -18.60 -4.38 -15.70
N THR A 4 -19.14 -3.32 -16.28
CA THR A 4 -18.37 -2.34 -17.09
C THR A 4 -17.41 -1.51 -16.22
N ARG A 5 -17.79 -1.19 -14.97
CA ARG A 5 -16.94 -0.43 -14.03
C ARG A 5 -15.71 -1.25 -13.61
N LYS A 6 -15.91 -2.51 -13.23
CA LYS A 6 -14.80 -3.42 -12.86
C LYS A 6 -13.87 -3.68 -14.05
N SER A 7 -14.43 -3.94 -15.23
CA SER A 7 -13.66 -4.20 -16.45
C SER A 7 -12.75 -3.00 -16.84
N LEU A 8 -13.27 -1.75 -16.74
CA LEU A 8 -12.47 -0.55 -16.99
C LEU A 8 -11.34 -0.39 -15.96
N GLY A 9 -11.60 -0.67 -14.68
CA GLY A 9 -10.59 -0.61 -13.64
C GLY A 9 -9.44 -1.60 -13.89
N TYR A 10 -9.75 -2.86 -14.17
CA TYR A 10 -8.74 -3.87 -14.50
C TYR A 10 -7.96 -3.53 -15.78
N PHE A 11 -8.61 -2.97 -16.79
CA PHE A 11 -7.94 -2.54 -18.01
C PHE A 11 -6.92 -1.41 -17.75
N VAL A 12 -7.30 -0.39 -16.97
CA VAL A 12 -6.38 0.70 -16.60
C VAL A 12 -5.19 0.17 -15.81
N ALA A 13 -5.44 -0.69 -14.81
CA ALA A 13 -4.38 -1.30 -14.01
C ALA A 13 -3.43 -2.18 -14.85
N GLY A 14 -3.95 -3.01 -15.73
CA GLY A 14 -3.15 -3.84 -16.65
C GLY A 14 -2.32 -3.00 -17.62
N LEU A 15 -2.88 -1.91 -18.14
CA LEU A 15 -2.18 -0.96 -18.99
C LEU A 15 -1.04 -0.28 -18.22
N SER A 16 -1.29 0.14 -16.98
CA SER A 16 -0.30 0.75 -16.09
C SER A 16 0.88 -0.20 -15.84
N ILE A 17 0.62 -1.44 -15.47
CA ILE A 17 1.65 -2.48 -15.27
C ILE A 17 2.49 -2.67 -16.53
N THR A 18 1.85 -2.83 -17.68
CA THR A 18 2.55 -3.07 -18.97
C THR A 18 3.45 -1.88 -19.33
N ILE A 19 2.94 -0.66 -19.20
CA ILE A 19 3.70 0.55 -19.48
C ILE A 19 4.89 0.68 -18.52
N ASN A 20 4.69 0.44 -17.23
CA ASN A 20 5.76 0.52 -16.23
C ASN A 20 6.89 -0.48 -16.50
N ILE A 21 6.58 -1.71 -16.94
CA ILE A 21 7.58 -2.70 -17.33
C ILE A 21 8.39 -2.23 -18.54
N ILE A 22 7.72 -1.69 -19.56
CA ILE A 22 8.40 -1.17 -20.76
C ILE A 22 9.31 0.00 -20.40
N LEU A 23 8.81 0.93 -19.58
CA LEU A 23 9.59 2.09 -19.13
C LEU A 23 10.77 1.67 -18.25
N PHE A 24 10.57 0.69 -17.35
CA PHE A 24 11.67 0.09 -16.60
C PHE A 24 12.76 -0.44 -17.51
N ALA A 25 12.39 -1.29 -18.48
CA ALA A 25 13.37 -1.91 -19.37
C ALA A 25 14.15 -0.84 -20.18
N GLY A 26 13.48 0.16 -20.72
CA GLY A 26 14.11 1.25 -21.47
C GLY A 26 15.02 2.11 -20.59
N LYS A 27 14.56 2.58 -19.44
CA LYS A 27 15.36 3.37 -18.51
C LYS A 27 16.54 2.57 -17.95
N TYR A 28 16.34 1.31 -17.59
CA TYR A 28 17.39 0.48 -17.02
C TYR A 28 18.50 0.22 -18.04
N TRP A 29 18.14 -0.09 -19.30
CA TRP A 29 19.09 -0.24 -20.39
C TRP A 29 19.92 1.03 -20.60
N VAL A 30 19.27 2.18 -20.69
CA VAL A 30 19.93 3.48 -20.85
C VAL A 30 20.79 3.81 -19.63
N GLY A 31 20.27 3.59 -18.42
CA GLY A 31 20.99 3.86 -17.17
C GLY A 31 22.29 3.06 -17.03
N ILE A 32 22.29 1.79 -17.52
CA ILE A 32 23.53 0.98 -17.57
C ILE A 32 24.46 1.49 -18.67
N THR A 33 23.94 1.74 -19.88
CA THR A 33 24.75 2.14 -21.04
C THR A 33 25.51 3.44 -20.79
N PHE A 34 24.88 4.40 -20.12
CA PHE A 34 25.48 5.70 -19.85
C PHE A 34 26.02 5.82 -18.40
N HIS A 35 26.05 4.72 -17.63
CA HIS A 35 26.53 4.68 -16.26
C HIS A 35 25.88 5.74 -15.34
N SER A 36 24.60 6.09 -15.61
CA SER A 36 23.84 7.02 -14.79
C SER A 36 23.14 6.28 -13.63
N ILE A 37 23.52 6.63 -12.40
CA ILE A 37 22.91 6.08 -11.20
C ILE A 37 21.50 6.63 -11.02
N ALA A 38 21.27 7.90 -11.38
CA ALA A 38 19.95 8.53 -11.29
C ALA A 38 18.92 7.84 -12.20
N ILE A 39 19.28 7.53 -13.46
CA ILE A 39 18.38 6.83 -14.38
C ILE A 39 18.13 5.39 -13.94
N GLN A 40 19.15 4.69 -13.43
CA GLN A 40 18.97 3.35 -12.88
C GLN A 40 18.02 3.37 -11.67
N ALA A 41 18.17 4.33 -10.75
CA ALA A 41 17.29 4.47 -9.58
C ALA A 41 15.85 4.78 -9.99
N ASP A 42 15.62 5.65 -10.98
CA ASP A 42 14.30 5.95 -11.55
C ASP A 42 13.69 4.73 -12.29
N ALA A 43 14.51 3.91 -12.93
CA ALA A 43 14.05 2.64 -13.50
C ALA A 43 13.55 1.70 -12.40
N TRP A 44 14.34 1.49 -11.34
CA TRP A 44 13.93 0.65 -10.21
C TRP A 44 12.68 1.17 -9.49
N HIS A 45 12.50 2.49 -9.42
CA HIS A 45 11.27 3.08 -8.93
C HIS A 45 10.07 2.66 -9.78
N SER A 46 10.16 2.74 -11.12
CA SER A 46 9.09 2.29 -12.03
C SER A 46 8.81 0.78 -11.93
N LEU A 47 9.81 -0.05 -11.64
CA LEU A 47 9.63 -1.48 -11.38
C LEU A 47 8.94 -1.71 -10.04
N SER A 48 9.29 -0.93 -9.01
CA SER A 48 8.68 -1.06 -7.68
C SER A 48 7.16 -0.85 -7.72
N ASP A 49 6.69 0.12 -8.49
CA ASP A 49 5.26 0.38 -8.70
C ASP A 49 4.56 -0.84 -9.31
N THR A 50 5.21 -1.46 -10.30
CA THR A 50 4.71 -2.68 -10.93
C THR A 50 4.66 -3.86 -9.96
N LEU A 51 5.73 -4.08 -9.19
CA LEU A 51 5.83 -5.18 -8.22
C LEU A 51 4.79 -5.02 -7.12
N THR A 52 4.60 -3.81 -6.61
CA THR A 52 3.55 -3.52 -5.63
C THR A 52 2.16 -3.86 -6.18
N SER A 53 1.86 -3.45 -7.43
CA SER A 53 0.58 -3.75 -8.08
C SER A 53 0.37 -5.26 -8.27
N ILE A 54 1.40 -6.00 -8.70
CA ILE A 54 1.33 -7.46 -8.87
C ILE A 54 1.08 -8.16 -7.53
N ILE A 55 1.74 -7.72 -6.46
CA ILE A 55 1.55 -8.33 -5.13
C ILE A 55 0.17 -8.05 -4.57
N VAL A 56 -0.34 -6.84 -4.76
CA VAL A 56 -1.73 -6.56 -4.39
C VAL A 56 -2.67 -7.53 -5.09
N ILE A 57 -2.50 -7.78 -6.39
CA ILE A 57 -3.32 -8.74 -7.15
C ILE A 57 -3.14 -10.17 -6.61
N LEU A 58 -1.91 -10.63 -6.40
CA LEU A 58 -1.61 -11.96 -5.85
C LEU A 58 -2.09 -12.10 -4.41
N GLY A 59 -1.90 -11.07 -3.60
CA GLY A 59 -2.38 -10.98 -2.23
C GLY A 59 -3.90 -11.15 -2.17
N PHE A 60 -4.63 -10.42 -2.98
CA PHE A 60 -6.10 -10.59 -3.10
C PHE A 60 -6.50 -11.99 -3.53
N TRP A 61 -5.76 -12.60 -4.46
CA TRP A 61 -6.06 -13.96 -4.92
C TRP A 61 -5.84 -15.01 -3.84
N ILE A 62 -4.77 -14.87 -3.05
CA ILE A 62 -4.46 -15.78 -1.94
C ILE A 62 -5.40 -15.52 -0.76
N SER A 63 -5.61 -14.25 -0.39
CA SER A 63 -6.46 -13.85 0.74
C SER A 63 -7.92 -14.22 0.55
N ALA A 64 -8.39 -14.35 -0.70
CA ALA A 64 -9.73 -14.82 -1.04
C ALA A 64 -9.96 -16.32 -0.77
N LYS A 65 -8.90 -17.08 -0.41
CA LYS A 65 -9.07 -18.48 -0.03
C LYS A 65 -9.76 -18.58 1.34
N PRO A 66 -10.81 -19.43 1.46
CA PRO A 66 -11.51 -19.59 2.70
C PRO A 66 -10.61 -20.19 3.79
N PRO A 67 -11.00 -20.06 5.08
CA PRO A 67 -10.37 -20.78 6.18
C PRO A 67 -10.24 -22.28 5.90
N ASP A 68 -9.11 -22.85 6.27
CA ASP A 68 -8.85 -24.29 6.21
C ASP A 68 -8.30 -24.82 7.55
N LYS A 69 -7.98 -26.12 7.62
CA LYS A 69 -7.47 -26.74 8.86
C LYS A 69 -6.11 -26.18 9.32
N GLN A 70 -5.30 -25.66 8.39
CA GLN A 70 -3.98 -25.09 8.69
C GLN A 70 -4.07 -23.60 9.02
N HIS A 71 -5.04 -22.89 8.42
CA HIS A 71 -5.26 -21.46 8.58
C HIS A 71 -6.74 -21.19 8.96
N PRO A 72 -7.13 -21.43 10.22
CA PRO A 72 -8.53 -21.29 10.67
C PRO A 72 -9.11 -19.88 10.54
N PHE A 73 -8.26 -18.83 10.57
CA PHE A 73 -8.65 -17.43 10.37
C PHE A 73 -8.58 -17.00 8.89
N GLY A 74 -8.36 -17.96 7.96
CA GLY A 74 -8.20 -17.69 6.54
C GLY A 74 -6.80 -17.24 6.15
N HIS A 75 -6.65 -16.85 4.89
CA HIS A 75 -5.36 -16.50 4.29
C HIS A 75 -5.16 -14.99 4.13
N GLY A 76 -5.98 -14.17 4.78
CA GLY A 76 -6.01 -12.72 4.58
C GLY A 76 -4.68 -12.00 4.77
N ARG A 77 -3.83 -12.48 5.69
CA ARG A 77 -2.49 -11.90 5.94
C ARG A 77 -1.44 -12.18 4.87
N ALA A 78 -1.77 -12.99 3.85
CA ALA A 78 -0.85 -13.24 2.74
C ALA A 78 -0.49 -11.95 1.96
N GLU A 79 -1.39 -10.97 1.93
CA GLU A 79 -1.16 -9.67 1.31
C GLU A 79 -0.10 -8.88 2.08
N GLU A 80 -0.21 -8.81 3.42
CA GLU A 80 0.76 -8.13 4.28
C GLU A 80 2.15 -8.78 4.21
N ILE A 81 2.20 -10.11 4.20
CA ILE A 81 3.46 -10.87 4.06
C ILE A 81 4.11 -10.56 2.71
N GLY A 82 3.36 -10.59 1.61
CA GLY A 82 3.85 -10.22 0.29
C GLY A 82 4.39 -8.79 0.26
N THR A 83 3.66 -7.86 0.87
CA THR A 83 4.05 -6.45 0.98
C THR A 83 5.35 -6.27 1.79
N LEU A 84 5.54 -7.04 2.88
CA LEU A 84 6.78 -7.03 3.65
C LEU A 84 7.98 -7.54 2.85
N ILE A 85 7.81 -8.62 2.09
CA ILE A 85 8.88 -9.18 1.24
C ILE A 85 9.34 -8.14 0.24
N ILE A 86 8.42 -7.52 -0.49
CA ILE A 86 8.78 -6.48 -1.49
C ILE A 86 9.33 -5.23 -0.82
N GLY A 87 8.70 -4.76 0.23
CA GLY A 87 9.21 -3.60 0.96
C GLY A 87 10.66 -3.82 1.41
N THR A 88 11.01 -5.02 1.86
CA THR A 88 12.39 -5.37 2.22
C THR A 88 13.32 -5.33 1.01
N LEU A 89 12.92 -5.90 -0.13
CA LEU A 89 13.73 -5.84 -1.36
C LEU A 89 13.93 -4.40 -1.83
N LEU A 90 12.88 -3.57 -1.79
CA LEU A 90 12.96 -2.16 -2.16
C LEU A 90 13.82 -1.35 -1.19
N ALA A 91 13.83 -1.68 0.11
CA ALA A 91 14.74 -1.07 1.08
C ALA A 91 16.20 -1.33 0.71
N VAL A 92 16.54 -2.58 0.34
CA VAL A 92 17.88 -2.94 -0.13
C VAL A 92 18.25 -2.18 -1.39
N VAL A 93 17.35 -2.09 -2.37
CA VAL A 93 17.56 -1.33 -3.61
C VAL A 93 17.79 0.15 -3.32
N SER A 94 16.92 0.77 -2.52
CA SER A 94 17.04 2.17 -2.11
C SER A 94 18.38 2.45 -1.42
N PHE A 95 18.76 1.61 -0.46
CA PHE A 95 20.05 1.75 0.24
C PHE A 95 21.24 1.58 -0.71
N THR A 96 21.16 0.65 -1.66
CA THR A 96 22.22 0.45 -2.66
C THR A 96 22.41 1.68 -3.54
N PHE A 97 21.30 2.30 -4.01
CA PHE A 97 21.41 3.52 -4.82
C PHE A 97 21.84 4.72 -3.99
N PHE A 98 21.45 4.79 -2.73
CA PHE A 98 21.92 5.84 -1.81
C PHE A 98 23.43 5.78 -1.62
N THR A 99 23.99 4.60 -1.34
CA THR A 99 25.44 4.43 -1.16
C THR A 99 26.21 4.73 -2.45
N ARG A 100 25.74 4.23 -3.60
CA ARG A 100 26.34 4.53 -4.91
C ARG A 100 26.28 6.01 -5.25
N ALA A 101 25.21 6.71 -4.90
CA ALA A 101 25.10 8.16 -5.13
C ALA A 101 26.14 8.94 -4.32
N ILE A 102 26.35 8.56 -3.05
CA ILE A 102 27.39 9.16 -2.20
C ILE A 102 28.78 8.85 -2.76
N GLU A 103 29.08 7.60 -3.10
CA GLU A 103 30.36 7.21 -3.70
C GLU A 103 30.65 8.02 -4.96
N ARG A 104 29.66 8.19 -5.85
CA ARG A 104 29.77 9.02 -7.06
C ARG A 104 30.11 10.46 -6.74
N LEU A 105 29.46 11.06 -5.74
CA LEU A 105 29.73 12.44 -5.31
C LEU A 105 31.14 12.58 -4.69
N LEU A 106 31.61 11.57 -3.96
CA LEU A 106 32.95 11.61 -3.35
C LEU A 106 34.07 11.40 -4.37
N GLN A 107 33.83 10.58 -5.40
CA GLN A 107 34.81 10.29 -6.46
C GLN A 107 34.91 11.39 -7.52
N GLY A 108 33.91 12.28 -7.59
CA GLY A 108 33.87 13.36 -8.57
C GLY A 108 33.73 12.91 -10.02
N GLU A 109 33.16 11.69 -10.24
CA GLU A 109 33.01 11.12 -11.56
C GLU A 109 31.90 11.81 -12.34
N SER A 110 32.19 12.23 -13.58
CA SER A 110 31.20 12.81 -14.49
C SER A 110 30.42 11.71 -15.24
N THR A 111 29.14 11.95 -15.44
CA THR A 111 28.29 11.12 -16.31
C THR A 111 28.04 11.87 -17.62
N THR A 112 28.27 11.21 -18.73
CA THR A 112 27.89 11.75 -20.05
C THR A 112 26.53 11.15 -20.44
N PHE A 113 25.53 12.01 -20.51
CA PHE A 113 24.20 11.61 -20.99
C PHE A 113 24.20 11.70 -22.52
N GLY A 114 23.98 10.58 -23.20
CA GLY A 114 23.78 10.59 -24.66
C GLY A 114 22.35 11.05 -25.02
N ASP A 115 22.17 11.50 -26.26
CA ASP A 115 20.86 11.92 -26.78
C ASP A 115 19.77 10.86 -26.57
N ILE A 116 20.14 9.58 -26.66
CA ILE A 116 19.24 8.45 -26.46
C ILE A 116 18.71 8.43 -25.01
N ALA A 117 19.55 8.76 -24.02
CA ALA A 117 19.12 8.82 -22.62
C ALA A 117 18.04 9.91 -22.41
N ILE A 118 18.27 11.07 -22.99
CA ILE A 118 17.34 12.21 -22.93
C ILE A 118 16.02 11.84 -23.62
N ILE A 119 16.08 11.22 -24.80
CA ILE A 119 14.89 10.79 -25.56
C ILE A 119 14.07 9.78 -24.73
N VAL A 120 14.70 8.78 -24.13
CA VAL A 120 14.00 7.76 -23.31
C VAL A 120 13.36 8.38 -22.07
N LEU A 121 14.04 9.32 -21.41
CA LEU A 121 13.49 10.03 -20.27
C LEU A 121 12.31 10.92 -20.66
N LEU A 122 12.42 11.71 -21.71
CA LEU A 122 11.32 12.54 -22.22
C LEU A 122 10.12 11.70 -22.66
N PHE A 123 10.38 10.58 -23.34
CA PHE A 123 9.33 9.62 -23.69
C PHE A 123 8.64 9.05 -22.45
N SER A 124 9.41 8.72 -21.39
CA SER A 124 8.87 8.29 -20.12
C SER A 124 7.94 9.34 -19.51
N VAL A 125 8.32 10.62 -19.51
CA VAL A 125 7.50 11.73 -18.99
C VAL A 125 6.19 11.82 -19.75
N ILE A 126 6.24 11.80 -21.10
CA ILE A 126 5.04 11.90 -21.93
C ILE A 126 4.09 10.73 -21.69
N ILE A 127 4.61 9.52 -21.65
CA ILE A 127 3.82 8.30 -21.42
C ILE A 127 3.19 8.29 -20.02
N LYS A 128 3.96 8.64 -18.98
CA LYS A 128 3.48 8.71 -17.59
C LYS A 128 2.39 9.80 -17.43
N GLU A 129 2.56 10.98 -18.04
CA GLU A 129 1.53 12.02 -18.01
C GLU A 129 0.27 11.64 -18.80
N ALA A 130 0.42 10.97 -19.95
CA ALA A 130 -0.72 10.44 -20.71
C ALA A 130 -1.50 9.40 -19.90
N LEU A 131 -0.78 8.48 -19.22
CA LEU A 131 -1.37 7.48 -18.35
C LEU A 131 -2.08 8.13 -17.15
N ALA A 132 -1.45 9.14 -16.52
CA ALA A 132 -2.04 9.93 -15.45
C ALA A 132 -3.37 10.57 -15.87
N GLN A 133 -3.38 11.24 -17.00
CA GLN A 133 -4.60 11.87 -17.52
C GLN A 133 -5.69 10.84 -17.84
N TYR A 134 -5.31 9.70 -18.39
CA TYR A 134 -6.23 8.60 -18.70
C TYR A 134 -6.85 8.04 -17.42
N ALA A 135 -6.02 7.69 -16.42
CA ALA A 135 -6.47 7.17 -15.13
C ALA A 135 -7.37 8.19 -14.40
N LEU A 136 -7.00 9.47 -14.37
CA LEU A 136 -7.82 10.54 -13.78
C LEU A 136 -9.17 10.70 -14.47
N ARG A 137 -9.22 10.66 -15.80
CA ARG A 137 -10.47 10.78 -16.57
C ARG A 137 -11.40 9.60 -16.30
N ILE A 138 -10.87 8.37 -16.36
CA ILE A 138 -11.65 7.16 -16.09
C ILE A 138 -12.07 7.12 -14.62
N GLY A 139 -11.17 7.42 -13.68
CA GLY A 139 -11.46 7.45 -12.24
C GLY A 139 -12.60 8.39 -11.89
N LYS A 140 -12.61 9.61 -12.47
CA LYS A 140 -13.72 10.57 -12.32
C LYS A 140 -15.02 10.04 -12.94
N LYS A 141 -14.95 9.45 -14.15
CA LYS A 141 -16.13 8.91 -14.86
C LYS A 141 -16.83 7.80 -14.10
N ILE A 142 -16.07 6.94 -13.42
CA ILE A 142 -16.63 5.79 -12.67
C ILE A 142 -16.70 6.04 -11.16
N ASN A 143 -16.39 7.24 -10.68
CA ASN A 143 -16.30 7.59 -9.25
C ASN A 143 -15.42 6.62 -8.45
N SER A 144 -14.20 6.36 -8.96
CA SER A 144 -13.23 5.48 -8.30
C SER A 144 -12.10 6.32 -7.71
N SER A 145 -12.07 6.42 -6.38
CA SER A 145 -11.01 7.13 -5.64
C SER A 145 -9.63 6.48 -5.83
N SER A 146 -9.57 5.15 -5.95
CA SER A 146 -8.32 4.43 -6.21
C SER A 146 -7.71 4.77 -7.57
N LEU A 147 -8.51 4.83 -8.64
CA LEU A 147 -8.00 5.25 -9.97
C LEU A 147 -7.61 6.73 -10.01
N ILE A 148 -8.29 7.59 -9.24
CA ILE A 148 -7.89 8.99 -9.11
C ILE A 148 -6.55 9.09 -8.39
N ALA A 149 -6.34 8.32 -7.33
CA ALA A 149 -5.06 8.27 -6.60
C ALA A 149 -3.93 7.74 -7.49
N ASP A 150 -4.18 6.66 -8.25
CA ASP A 150 -3.24 6.08 -9.23
C ASP A 150 -2.86 7.10 -10.31
N GLY A 151 -3.82 7.87 -10.82
CA GLY A 151 -3.56 8.94 -11.77
C GLY A 151 -2.67 10.05 -11.22
N TRP A 152 -2.85 10.45 -9.95
CA TRP A 152 -1.96 11.39 -9.28
C TRP A 152 -0.56 10.81 -9.03
N HIS A 153 -0.47 9.52 -8.71
CA HIS A 153 0.80 8.82 -8.58
C HIS A 153 1.60 8.85 -9.89
N HIS A 154 0.99 8.46 -11.02
CA HIS A 154 1.64 8.55 -12.33
C HIS A 154 2.08 9.96 -12.70
N ARG A 155 1.33 10.99 -12.29
CA ARG A 155 1.74 12.39 -12.50
C ARG A 155 2.97 12.75 -11.66
N SER A 156 3.04 12.29 -10.41
CA SER A 156 4.23 12.48 -9.57
C SER A 156 5.46 11.82 -10.21
N ASP A 157 5.31 10.62 -10.76
CA ASP A 157 6.38 9.90 -11.47
C ASP A 157 6.83 10.65 -12.74
N ALA A 158 5.87 11.22 -13.49
CA ALA A 158 6.19 12.05 -14.66
C ALA A 158 7.03 13.28 -14.27
N ILE A 159 6.69 13.93 -13.16
CA ILE A 159 7.46 15.07 -12.63
C ILE A 159 8.86 14.62 -12.21
N THR A 160 9.00 13.51 -11.48
CA THR A 160 10.30 12.97 -11.05
C THR A 160 11.19 12.62 -12.24
N SER A 161 10.66 11.87 -13.22
CA SER A 161 11.40 11.56 -14.46
C SER A 161 11.73 12.82 -15.27
N GLY A 162 10.86 13.83 -15.25
CA GLY A 162 11.09 15.14 -15.87
C GLY A 162 12.25 15.90 -15.23
N LEU A 163 12.33 15.89 -13.90
CA LEU A 163 13.46 16.50 -13.18
C LEU A 163 14.77 15.79 -13.51
N ILE A 164 14.77 14.47 -13.63
CA ILE A 164 15.94 13.70 -14.06
C ILE A 164 16.31 14.02 -15.52
N ALA A 165 15.33 14.16 -16.41
CA ALA A 165 15.57 14.56 -17.79
C ALA A 165 16.20 15.97 -17.90
N LEU A 166 15.69 16.94 -17.12
CA LEU A 166 16.28 18.28 -17.03
C LEU A 166 17.71 18.23 -16.47
N GLY A 167 17.92 17.43 -15.42
CA GLY A 167 19.25 17.21 -14.87
C GLY A 167 20.21 16.56 -15.88
N ALA A 168 19.73 15.61 -16.69
CA ALA A 168 20.53 14.97 -17.74
C ALA A 168 20.93 15.97 -18.85
N LEU A 169 20.06 16.91 -19.22
CA LEU A 169 20.38 17.98 -20.18
C LEU A 169 21.49 18.91 -19.68
N ILE A 170 21.56 19.18 -18.38
CA ILE A 170 22.53 20.07 -17.75
C ILE A 170 23.76 19.26 -17.29
N GLY A 171 23.57 17.97 -16.98
CA GLY A 171 24.53 17.08 -16.31
C GLY A 171 25.82 16.82 -17.10
N THR A 172 25.79 16.97 -18.42
CA THR A 172 27.01 16.92 -19.25
C THR A 172 28.01 18.01 -18.89
N ARG A 173 27.57 19.08 -18.22
CA ARG A 173 28.40 20.23 -17.83
C ARG A 173 28.88 20.17 -16.37
N TYR A 174 28.18 19.41 -15.50
CA TYR A 174 28.44 19.38 -14.07
C TYR A 174 28.49 17.94 -13.55
N TRP A 175 29.63 17.49 -13.10
CA TRP A 175 29.90 16.13 -12.63
C TRP A 175 28.99 15.63 -11.49
N TRP A 176 28.54 16.54 -10.63
CA TRP A 176 27.76 16.20 -9.43
C TRP A 176 26.26 15.97 -9.67
N ILE A 177 25.73 16.35 -10.83
CA ILE A 177 24.27 16.33 -11.08
C ILE A 177 23.70 14.92 -10.99
N ASP A 178 24.33 13.92 -11.63
CA ASP A 178 23.86 12.53 -11.58
C ASP A 178 23.82 12.00 -10.13
N GLY A 179 24.87 12.27 -9.34
CA GLY A 179 24.94 11.87 -7.95
C GLY A 179 23.87 12.51 -7.08
N VAL A 180 23.61 13.81 -7.25
CA VAL A 180 22.56 14.53 -6.49
C VAL A 180 21.17 14.03 -6.89
N MET A 181 20.90 13.81 -8.17
CA MET A 181 19.63 13.26 -8.63
C MET A 181 19.43 11.83 -8.11
N ALA A 182 20.47 10.97 -8.20
CA ALA A 182 20.43 9.62 -7.66
C ALA A 182 20.16 9.61 -6.15
N LEU A 183 20.76 10.52 -5.40
CA LEU A 183 20.51 10.72 -3.97
C LEU A 183 19.04 11.09 -3.72
N GLY A 184 18.51 12.04 -4.47
CA GLY A 184 17.11 12.45 -4.36
C GLY A 184 16.14 11.31 -4.63
N VAL A 185 16.35 10.56 -5.72
CA VAL A 185 15.48 9.41 -6.08
C VAL A 185 15.60 8.28 -5.06
N SER A 186 16.81 7.96 -4.59
CA SER A 186 17.02 6.92 -3.58
C SER A 186 16.37 7.27 -2.24
N LEU A 187 16.43 8.52 -1.80
CA LEU A 187 15.75 8.99 -0.59
C LEU A 187 14.22 8.93 -0.75
N LEU A 188 13.70 9.31 -1.91
CA LEU A 188 12.26 9.20 -2.21
C LEU A 188 11.81 7.74 -2.16
N LEU A 189 12.55 6.84 -2.82
CA LEU A 189 12.27 5.41 -2.80
C LEU A 189 12.34 4.84 -1.38
N GLY A 190 13.34 5.25 -0.59
CA GLY A 190 13.48 4.88 0.82
C GLY A 190 12.30 5.34 1.68
N TYR A 191 11.83 6.57 1.49
CA TYR A 191 10.68 7.11 2.18
C TYR A 191 9.38 6.34 1.85
N ILE A 192 9.14 6.07 0.57
CA ILE A 192 7.97 5.28 0.12
C ILE A 192 8.04 3.88 0.73
N THR A 193 9.18 3.23 0.62
CA THR A 193 9.42 1.89 1.18
C THR A 193 9.22 1.84 2.69
N PHE A 194 9.73 2.82 3.42
CA PHE A 194 9.54 2.93 4.87
C PHE A 194 8.06 3.00 5.25
N ASN A 195 7.27 3.80 4.53
CA ASN A 195 5.83 3.93 4.78
C ASN A 195 5.07 2.62 4.47
N ILE A 196 5.46 1.92 3.40
CA ILE A 196 4.88 0.61 3.04
C ILE A 196 5.17 -0.40 4.15
N LEU A 197 6.43 -0.54 4.56
CA LEU A 197 6.85 -1.47 5.61
C LEU A 197 6.19 -1.15 6.95
N LYS A 198 6.19 0.13 7.33
CA LYS A 198 5.58 0.60 8.57
C LYS A 198 4.10 0.20 8.63
N LYS A 199 3.33 0.51 7.58
CA LYS A 199 1.90 0.19 7.52
C LYS A 199 1.64 -1.33 7.58
N SER A 200 2.44 -2.13 6.87
CA SER A 200 2.29 -3.58 6.87
C SER A 200 2.65 -4.19 8.23
N ILE A 201 3.70 -3.69 8.88
CA ILE A 201 4.10 -4.12 10.24
C ILE A 201 3.04 -3.74 11.27
N GLU A 202 2.53 -2.50 11.24
CA GLU A 202 1.47 -2.04 12.15
C GLU A 202 0.21 -2.90 12.02
N SER A 203 -0.22 -3.21 10.80
CA SER A 203 -1.35 -4.11 10.53
C SER A 203 -1.13 -5.51 11.12
N MET A 204 0.10 -6.07 11.00
CA MET A 204 0.42 -7.39 11.55
C MET A 204 0.53 -7.41 13.08
N LEU A 205 1.01 -6.33 13.69
CA LEU A 205 1.10 -6.20 15.16
C LEU A 205 -0.26 -6.05 15.84
N GLY A 206 -1.28 -5.63 15.08
CA GLY A 206 -2.61 -5.31 15.57
C GLY A 206 -2.75 -3.83 15.87
N GLU A 207 -3.59 -3.17 15.10
CA GLU A 207 -3.89 -1.75 15.24
C GLU A 207 -4.93 -1.53 16.34
N ALA A 208 -4.86 -0.37 16.99
CA ALA A 208 -5.95 0.09 17.85
C ALA A 208 -7.24 0.19 17.00
N PRO A 209 -8.41 -0.14 17.57
CA PRO A 209 -9.68 -0.02 16.85
C PRO A 209 -9.87 1.40 16.32
N ASP A 210 -10.35 1.53 15.07
CA ASP A 210 -10.75 2.81 14.53
C ASP A 210 -11.79 3.45 15.44
N ARG A 211 -11.64 4.75 15.69
CA ARG A 211 -12.56 5.52 16.57
C ARG A 211 -14.02 5.40 16.15
N ASN A 212 -14.29 5.30 14.84
CA ASN A 212 -15.64 5.12 14.34
C ASN A 212 -16.19 3.73 14.65
N LEU A 213 -15.36 2.68 14.53
CA LEU A 213 -15.73 1.31 14.86
C LEU A 213 -15.93 1.16 16.38
N ASP A 214 -15.00 1.67 17.20
CA ASP A 214 -15.12 1.66 18.66
C ASP A 214 -16.41 2.33 19.12
N LYS A 215 -16.68 3.54 18.60
CA LYS A 215 -17.91 4.27 18.93
C LYS A 215 -19.15 3.50 18.48
N LYS A 216 -19.17 2.98 17.24
CA LYS A 216 -20.31 2.24 16.71
C LYS A 216 -20.62 0.99 17.52
N ILE A 217 -19.61 0.23 17.93
CA ILE A 217 -19.77 -0.96 18.78
C ILE A 217 -20.38 -0.56 20.14
N LYS A 218 -19.81 0.45 20.79
CA LYS A 218 -20.31 0.94 22.08
C LYS A 218 -21.73 1.46 21.98
N ASP A 219 -22.05 2.25 20.97
CA ASP A 219 -23.41 2.79 20.74
C ASP A 219 -24.43 1.67 20.54
N ILE A 220 -24.11 0.63 19.76
CA ILE A 220 -24.98 -0.54 19.54
C ILE A 220 -25.25 -1.26 20.85
N ILE A 221 -24.21 -1.58 21.62
CA ILE A 221 -24.32 -2.33 22.86
C ILE A 221 -25.10 -1.53 23.90
N THR A 222 -24.73 -0.27 24.11
CA THR A 222 -25.38 0.58 25.13
C THR A 222 -26.86 0.84 24.84
N HIS A 223 -27.22 0.96 23.55
CA HIS A 223 -28.61 1.23 23.16
C HIS A 223 -29.50 -0.02 23.23
N ASN A 224 -29.00 -1.19 22.81
CA ASN A 224 -29.82 -2.38 22.64
C ASN A 224 -29.75 -3.34 23.84
N PHE A 225 -28.72 -3.19 24.70
CA PHE A 225 -28.49 -4.06 25.86
C PHE A 225 -28.31 -3.24 27.14
N PRO A 226 -29.39 -2.66 27.70
CA PRO A 226 -29.32 -1.76 28.85
C PRO A 226 -28.81 -2.44 30.14
N GLN A 227 -28.79 -3.77 30.20
CA GLN A 227 -28.21 -4.54 31.30
C GLN A 227 -26.67 -4.58 31.27
N VAL A 228 -26.03 -4.18 30.16
CA VAL A 228 -24.57 -4.06 30.05
C VAL A 228 -24.12 -2.73 30.61
N SER A 229 -23.29 -2.76 31.65
CA SER A 229 -22.87 -1.54 32.34
C SER A 229 -21.62 -0.89 31.74
N ASN A 230 -20.73 -1.67 31.16
CA ASN A 230 -19.47 -1.17 30.65
C ASN A 230 -18.97 -2.05 29.46
N VAL A 231 -18.45 -1.40 28.44
CA VAL A 231 -17.78 -2.06 27.31
C VAL A 231 -16.33 -1.60 27.29
N HIS A 232 -15.39 -2.54 27.47
CA HIS A 232 -13.98 -2.23 27.62
C HIS A 232 -13.09 -3.30 26.99
N HIS A 233 -11.77 -3.13 27.02
CA HIS A 233 -10.77 -4.03 26.45
C HIS A 233 -11.05 -4.43 24.99
N LEU A 234 -11.57 -3.49 24.18
CA LEU A 234 -11.83 -3.74 22.77
C LEU A 234 -10.51 -3.89 22.02
N ARG A 235 -10.32 -5.05 21.37
CA ARG A 235 -9.16 -5.39 20.56
C ARG A 235 -9.62 -5.82 19.19
N VAL A 236 -8.88 -5.42 18.15
CA VAL A 236 -9.20 -5.73 16.75
C VAL A 236 -8.03 -6.43 16.10
N HIS A 237 -8.27 -7.56 15.47
CA HIS A 237 -7.31 -8.28 14.66
C HIS A 237 -7.85 -8.42 13.24
N ARG A 238 -7.08 -7.95 12.26
CA ARG A 238 -7.45 -8.02 10.85
C ARG A 238 -6.72 -9.16 10.16
N TYR A 239 -7.45 -9.91 9.34
CA TYR A 239 -6.94 -10.96 8.46
C TYR A 239 -7.49 -10.69 7.05
N GLY A 240 -7.02 -9.62 6.41
CA GLY A 240 -7.62 -9.09 5.17
C GLY A 240 -9.03 -8.56 5.42
N ASP A 241 -10.01 -9.13 4.73
CA ASP A 241 -11.43 -8.76 4.90
C ASP A 241 -12.08 -9.36 6.16
N HIS A 242 -11.45 -10.38 6.76
CA HIS A 242 -11.93 -10.97 8.01
C HIS A 242 -11.42 -10.16 9.22
N VAL A 243 -12.34 -9.68 10.04
CA VAL A 243 -12.06 -8.81 11.18
C VAL A 243 -12.55 -9.47 12.46
N GLU A 244 -11.62 -9.92 13.30
CA GLU A 244 -11.88 -10.44 14.63
C GLU A 244 -11.90 -9.28 15.64
N VAL A 245 -12.91 -9.27 16.51
CA VAL A 245 -13.04 -8.27 17.57
C VAL A 245 -13.26 -8.97 18.90
N THR A 246 -12.35 -8.78 19.83
CA THR A 246 -12.55 -9.21 21.21
C THR A 246 -12.94 -8.00 22.05
N LEU A 247 -13.97 -8.13 22.86
CA LEU A 247 -14.42 -7.08 23.78
C LEU A 247 -14.90 -7.69 25.10
N HIS A 248 -14.84 -6.89 26.16
CA HIS A 248 -15.35 -7.26 27.47
C HIS A 248 -16.60 -6.42 27.79
N ILE A 249 -17.56 -7.06 28.41
CA ILE A 249 -18.77 -6.42 28.94
C ILE A 249 -18.91 -6.74 30.43
N MET A 250 -19.52 -5.85 31.19
CA MET A 250 -19.83 -6.10 32.57
C MET A 250 -21.33 -6.37 32.77
N LEU A 251 -21.64 -7.50 33.40
CA LEU A 251 -23.00 -7.91 33.78
C LEU A 251 -23.14 -8.11 35.29
N PRO A 252 -24.37 -8.00 35.88
CA PRO A 252 -24.59 -8.22 37.29
C PRO A 252 -24.10 -9.60 37.77
N ALA A 253 -23.31 -9.64 38.84
CA ALA A 253 -22.72 -10.89 39.35
C ALA A 253 -23.74 -11.96 39.80
N HIS A 254 -24.99 -11.57 40.08
CA HIS A 254 -26.07 -12.49 40.43
C HIS A 254 -26.80 -13.10 39.22
N MET A 255 -26.47 -12.67 38.01
CA MET A 255 -27.08 -13.20 36.81
C MET A 255 -26.66 -14.67 36.61
N ASN A 256 -27.60 -15.51 36.23
CA ASN A 256 -27.24 -16.91 35.93
C ASN A 256 -26.46 -17.04 34.64
N LEU A 257 -25.71 -18.13 34.50
CA LEU A 257 -24.82 -18.35 33.33
C LEU A 257 -25.57 -18.39 32.01
N ASP A 258 -26.76 -18.95 31.99
CA ASP A 258 -27.59 -19.09 30.81
C ASP A 258 -28.05 -17.74 30.28
N GLU A 259 -28.55 -16.87 31.15
CA GLU A 259 -28.93 -15.49 30.82
C GLU A 259 -27.74 -14.67 30.32
N ALA A 260 -26.61 -14.75 31.03
CA ALA A 260 -25.39 -14.03 30.64
C ALA A 260 -24.88 -14.49 29.28
N HIS A 261 -24.91 -15.80 29.02
CA HIS A 261 -24.52 -16.39 27.71
C HIS A 261 -25.46 -15.91 26.59
N HIS A 262 -26.77 -15.92 26.80
CA HIS A 262 -27.73 -15.41 25.81
C HIS A 262 -27.50 -13.93 25.44
N ILE A 263 -27.13 -13.09 26.42
CA ILE A 263 -26.80 -11.70 26.16
C ILE A 263 -25.54 -11.60 25.31
N ALA A 264 -24.48 -12.35 25.65
CA ALA A 264 -23.25 -12.35 24.89
C ALA A 264 -23.47 -12.78 23.42
N VAL A 265 -24.16 -13.89 23.21
CA VAL A 265 -24.51 -14.39 21.86
C VAL A 265 -25.35 -13.36 21.08
N SER A 266 -26.32 -12.71 21.75
CA SER A 266 -27.16 -11.68 21.11
C SER A 266 -26.35 -10.47 20.68
N ILE A 267 -25.36 -10.04 21.50
CA ILE A 267 -24.41 -8.98 21.14
C ILE A 267 -23.55 -9.39 19.97
N GLU A 268 -23.01 -10.62 19.98
CA GLU A 268 -22.18 -11.16 18.90
C GLU A 268 -22.95 -11.16 17.59
N ASP A 269 -24.18 -11.65 17.56
CA ASP A 269 -25.02 -11.72 16.36
C ASP A 269 -25.36 -10.33 15.80
N GLU A 270 -25.65 -9.38 16.70
CA GLU A 270 -25.96 -8.02 16.31
C GLU A 270 -24.74 -7.29 15.74
N LEU A 271 -23.57 -7.43 16.37
CA LEU A 271 -22.32 -6.86 15.88
C LEU A 271 -21.87 -7.50 14.57
N ARG A 272 -22.05 -8.83 14.43
CA ARG A 272 -21.77 -9.54 13.16
C ARG A 272 -22.61 -8.97 12.03
N THR A 273 -23.87 -8.75 12.26
CA THR A 273 -24.83 -8.25 11.26
C THR A 273 -24.60 -6.77 10.92
N LYS A 274 -24.42 -5.90 11.94
CA LYS A 274 -24.36 -4.44 11.75
C LYS A 274 -22.97 -3.91 11.44
N CYS A 275 -21.91 -4.62 11.86
CA CYS A 275 -20.52 -4.16 11.72
C CYS A 275 -19.71 -5.01 10.75
N GLN A 276 -20.21 -6.17 10.30
CA GLN A 276 -19.49 -7.12 9.45
C GLN A 276 -18.14 -7.55 10.06
N ILE A 277 -18.16 -7.87 11.34
CA ILE A 277 -17.02 -8.32 12.14
C ILE A 277 -17.33 -9.69 12.75
N GLU A 278 -16.32 -10.44 13.19
CA GLU A 278 -16.48 -11.64 14.00
C GLU A 278 -16.14 -11.29 15.46
N PRO A 279 -17.15 -11.04 16.30
CA PRO A 279 -16.95 -10.64 17.69
C PRO A 279 -16.82 -11.85 18.62
N THR A 280 -15.99 -11.70 19.65
CA THR A 280 -15.96 -12.58 20.83
C THR A 280 -16.19 -11.73 22.06
N VAL A 281 -17.24 -12.02 22.81
CA VAL A 281 -17.62 -11.26 23.99
C VAL A 281 -17.19 -12.00 25.26
N HIS A 282 -16.32 -11.36 26.05
CA HIS A 282 -15.95 -11.81 27.39
C HIS A 282 -16.83 -11.11 28.43
N ILE A 283 -17.33 -11.89 29.40
CA ILE A 283 -18.22 -11.38 30.45
C ILE A 283 -17.42 -11.21 31.72
N ASP A 284 -17.40 -10.00 32.26
CA ASP A 284 -16.87 -9.68 33.61
C ASP A 284 -18.01 -9.41 34.56
N PRO A 285 -17.96 -9.93 35.81
CA PRO A 285 -18.98 -9.64 36.81
C PRO A 285 -18.87 -8.20 37.32
N LEU A 286 -19.99 -7.51 37.44
CA LEU A 286 -20.05 -6.26 38.18
C LEU A 286 -19.79 -6.56 39.68
N PRO A 287 -18.89 -5.79 40.32
CA PRO A 287 -18.60 -5.97 41.75
C PRO A 287 -19.80 -5.76 42.65
#